data_df4fd34159d9fe6abaa17816260a9146
#
_entry.id   df4fd34159d9fe6abaa17816260a9146
#
_cell.length_a   1.000
_cell.length_b   1.000
_cell.length_c   1.000
_cell.angle_alpha   90.00
_cell.angle_beta   90.00
_cell.angle_gamma   90.00
#
_symmetry.space_group_name_H-M   'P 1'
#
loop_
_entity.id
_entity.type
_entity.pdbx_description
1 polymer ?
#
loop_
_entity_poly.entity_id
_entity_poly.type
_entity_poly.pdbx_seq_one_letter_code
_entity_poly.pdbx_strand_id
1 'polypeptide(L)'
;MKAFFHNTWKHRAHVVMALPAFLVLLFIMYVPMSGLVLAFEKFDYSKGIFGSDWVGLANFEFLIKSKNTFVNMTVNTVLYYLLFTIVGTFLNIVVAIAIDQLAFKKMAKTMQTLMIIPVFISYAAVQFIVFAFIDSRSGFINNTLGTSIRFYSKADYWPWILLIVKVWKDTGYGSVLYMSVLSGIDTSLYEAADIDGANKWQQIRHITVPALIPMVTVMLLLSVGNVMRSDTGLFYQVTRNNGALYSTTQVIDSYILNQILKSSNFGYTAAASFFQSVIGLLLMLLANFSVRKIEPENALF
;
A
#
# COMPACT_ATOMS: atom_id res chain seq x y z
N MET A 1 23.62 22.09 -21.00
CA MET A 1 24.19 22.48 -19.70
C MET A 1 24.18 23.98 -19.45
N LYS A 2 24.76 24.82 -20.32
CA LYS A 2 24.79 26.31 -20.13
C LYS A 2 23.40 26.94 -19.95
N ALA A 3 22.41 26.53 -20.71
CA ALA A 3 21.03 27.03 -20.61
C ALA A 3 20.36 26.65 -19.28
N PHE A 4 20.64 25.45 -18.76
CA PHE A 4 20.14 24.98 -17.46
C PHE A 4 20.73 25.84 -16.31
N PHE A 5 22.04 26.03 -16.28
CA PHE A 5 22.70 26.86 -15.27
C PHE A 5 22.25 28.33 -15.33
N HIS A 6 22.08 28.90 -16.54
CA HIS A 6 21.59 30.26 -16.69
C HIS A 6 20.16 30.43 -16.17
N ASN A 7 19.29 29.47 -16.45
CA ASN A 7 17.89 29.48 -15.98
C ASN A 7 17.81 29.28 -14.46
N THR A 8 18.62 28.39 -13.91
CA THR A 8 18.73 28.16 -12.46
C THR A 8 19.19 29.42 -11.72
N TRP A 9 20.18 30.13 -12.28
CA TRP A 9 20.66 31.38 -11.70
C TRP A 9 19.63 32.52 -11.76
N LYS A 10 18.86 32.60 -12.85
CA LYS A 10 17.75 33.57 -13.01
C LYS A 10 16.65 33.31 -11.94
N HIS A 11 16.41 32.08 -11.56
CA HIS A 11 15.39 31.70 -10.59
C HIS A 11 15.96 31.24 -9.24
N ARG A 12 17.13 31.80 -8.85
CA ARG A 12 17.85 31.42 -7.61
C ARG A 12 16.99 31.44 -6.36
N ALA A 13 16.05 32.38 -6.22
CA ALA A 13 15.17 32.43 -5.07
C ALA A 13 14.30 31.15 -4.95
N HIS A 14 13.73 30.67 -6.04
CA HIS A 14 12.94 29.43 -6.06
C HIS A 14 13.83 28.20 -5.76
N VAL A 15 15.06 28.20 -6.31
CA VAL A 15 16.02 27.10 -6.03
C VAL A 15 16.39 27.07 -4.54
N VAL A 16 16.68 28.23 -3.93
CA VAL A 16 16.97 28.30 -2.50
C VAL A 16 15.77 27.86 -1.64
N MET A 17 14.56 28.24 -2.02
CA MET A 17 13.34 27.76 -1.32
C MET A 17 13.10 26.26 -1.46
N ALA A 18 13.45 25.65 -2.59
CA ALA A 18 13.33 24.20 -2.80
C ALA A 18 14.47 23.37 -2.17
N LEU A 19 15.62 24.01 -1.91
CA LEU A 19 16.85 23.34 -1.46
C LEU A 19 16.67 22.55 -0.13
N PRO A 20 16.00 23.08 0.92
CA PRO A 20 15.79 22.32 2.14
C PRO A 20 15.01 21.00 1.89
N ALA A 21 13.93 21.07 1.10
CA ALA A 21 13.15 19.87 0.77
C ALA A 21 13.97 18.87 -0.06
N PHE A 22 14.77 19.37 -1.01
CA PHE A 22 15.66 18.53 -1.82
C PHE A 22 16.73 17.82 -0.96
N LEU A 23 17.36 18.55 -0.02
CA LEU A 23 18.33 17.97 0.88
C LEU A 23 17.71 16.89 1.79
N VAL A 24 16.53 17.16 2.34
CA VAL A 24 15.80 16.16 3.15
C VAL A 24 15.53 14.89 2.33
N LEU A 25 15.03 15.03 1.12
CA LEU A 25 14.81 13.89 0.22
C LEU A 25 16.10 13.13 -0.08
N LEU A 26 17.19 13.86 -0.37
CA LEU A 26 18.48 13.25 -0.67
C LEU A 26 19.01 12.45 0.50
N PHE A 27 19.02 13.01 1.71
CA PHE A 27 19.55 12.33 2.89
C PHE A 27 18.64 11.20 3.38
N ILE A 28 17.32 11.33 3.31
CA ILE A 28 16.40 10.33 3.86
C ILE A 28 16.11 9.21 2.85
N MET A 29 16.06 9.50 1.54
CA MET A 29 15.71 8.50 0.53
C MET A 29 16.94 7.97 -0.23
N TYR A 30 17.81 8.85 -0.72
CA TYR A 30 18.90 8.43 -1.60
C TYR A 30 20.12 7.88 -0.85
N VAL A 31 20.51 8.53 0.26
CA VAL A 31 21.68 8.05 1.05
C VAL A 31 21.46 6.61 1.56
N PRO A 32 20.28 6.22 2.11
CA PRO A 32 20.06 4.84 2.54
C PRO A 32 20.05 3.82 1.41
N MET A 33 19.81 4.25 0.15
CA MET A 33 19.92 3.32 -1.01
C MET A 33 21.33 2.76 -1.18
N SER A 34 22.36 3.42 -0.67
CA SER A 34 23.72 2.87 -0.63
C SER A 34 23.78 1.54 0.15
N GLY A 35 22.88 1.33 1.11
CA GLY A 35 22.74 0.06 1.83
C GLY A 35 22.29 -1.12 0.97
N LEU A 36 21.85 -0.89 -0.27
CA LEU A 36 21.58 -1.98 -1.22
C LEU A 36 22.84 -2.78 -1.58
N VAL A 37 24.04 -2.20 -1.41
CA VAL A 37 25.32 -2.89 -1.57
C VAL A 37 25.40 -4.13 -0.67
N LEU A 38 24.79 -4.09 0.52
CA LEU A 38 24.72 -5.23 1.45
C LEU A 38 24.09 -6.48 0.84
N ALA A 39 23.29 -6.35 -0.21
CA ALA A 39 22.75 -7.50 -0.93
C ALA A 39 23.85 -8.36 -1.59
N PHE A 40 25.02 -7.77 -1.85
CA PHE A 40 26.14 -8.39 -2.55
C PHE A 40 27.36 -8.62 -1.65
N GLU A 41 27.28 -8.28 -0.36
CA GLU A 41 28.37 -8.36 0.61
C GLU A 41 28.03 -9.28 1.77
N LYS A 42 29.04 -9.93 2.33
CA LYS A 42 28.97 -10.60 3.62
C LYS A 42 29.24 -9.56 4.70
N PHE A 43 28.17 -8.95 5.23
CA PHE A 43 28.28 -7.85 6.17
C PHE A 43 29.07 -8.22 7.43
N ASP A 44 30.08 -7.42 7.74
CA ASP A 44 30.90 -7.50 8.95
C ASP A 44 30.84 -6.17 9.69
N TYR A 45 30.36 -6.21 10.93
CA TYR A 45 30.23 -5.02 11.78
C TYR A 45 31.55 -4.27 11.98
N SER A 46 32.69 -4.98 11.99
CA SER A 46 34.01 -4.38 12.18
C SER A 46 34.49 -3.58 10.97
N LYS A 47 34.05 -3.96 9.78
CA LYS A 47 34.45 -3.36 8.49
C LYS A 47 33.44 -2.33 7.97
N GLY A 48 32.21 -2.36 8.48
CA GLY A 48 31.11 -1.48 8.05
C GLY A 48 30.56 -1.84 6.66
N ILE A 49 29.65 -0.99 6.13
CA ILE A 49 28.91 -1.24 4.89
C ILE A 49 29.85 -1.34 3.67
N PHE A 50 30.84 -0.44 3.55
CA PHE A 50 31.68 -0.37 2.34
C PHE A 50 33.03 -1.12 2.49
N GLY A 51 33.28 -1.72 3.64
CA GLY A 51 34.51 -2.47 3.90
C GLY A 51 34.29 -3.98 4.01
N SER A 52 33.05 -4.44 3.92
CA SER A 52 32.68 -5.84 4.01
C SER A 52 33.09 -6.63 2.75
N ASP A 53 33.27 -7.94 2.90
CA ASP A 53 33.77 -8.79 1.80
C ASP A 53 32.69 -9.01 0.74
N TRP A 54 33.00 -8.75 -0.52
CA TRP A 54 32.11 -8.94 -1.63
C TRP A 54 31.86 -10.43 -1.91
N VAL A 55 30.60 -10.87 -1.87
CA VAL A 55 30.21 -12.27 -2.09
C VAL A 55 29.32 -12.44 -3.33
N GLY A 56 29.12 -11.38 -4.11
CA GLY A 56 28.32 -11.42 -5.33
C GLY A 56 26.85 -11.80 -5.03
N LEU A 57 26.34 -12.84 -5.68
CA LEU A 57 24.94 -13.26 -5.56
C LEU A 57 24.69 -14.28 -4.43
N ALA A 58 25.68 -14.55 -3.56
CA ALA A 58 25.53 -15.57 -2.52
C ALA A 58 24.36 -15.28 -1.55
N ASN A 59 24.09 -13.99 -1.26
CA ASN A 59 22.96 -13.62 -0.42
C ASN A 59 21.60 -13.89 -1.08
N PHE A 60 21.54 -14.10 -2.38
CA PHE A 60 20.31 -14.45 -3.11
C PHE A 60 20.05 -15.96 -3.14
N GLU A 61 21.04 -16.78 -2.75
CA GLU A 61 20.88 -18.24 -2.73
C GLU A 61 19.73 -18.69 -1.83
N PHE A 62 19.40 -17.95 -0.76
CA PHE A 62 18.29 -18.33 0.10
C PHE A 62 16.95 -18.30 -0.64
N LEU A 63 16.80 -17.44 -1.65
CA LEU A 63 15.61 -17.36 -2.51
C LEU A 63 15.41 -18.68 -3.27
N ILE A 64 16.52 -19.36 -3.60
CA ILE A 64 16.53 -20.63 -4.32
C ILE A 64 16.50 -21.82 -3.35
N LYS A 65 17.34 -21.81 -2.31
CA LYS A 65 17.45 -22.89 -1.31
C LYS A 65 16.19 -23.05 -0.47
N SER A 66 15.53 -21.96 -0.11
CA SER A 66 14.24 -21.93 0.62
C SER A 66 13.04 -21.75 -0.33
N LYS A 67 13.10 -22.37 -1.52
CA LYS A 67 12.15 -22.18 -2.62
C LYS A 67 10.68 -22.20 -2.16
N ASN A 68 10.28 -23.19 -1.37
CA ASN A 68 8.88 -23.32 -0.94
C ASN A 68 8.44 -22.14 -0.06
N THR A 69 9.27 -21.73 0.90
CA THR A 69 8.97 -20.58 1.77
C THR A 69 8.98 -19.27 0.99
N PHE A 70 9.99 -19.09 0.12
CA PHE A 70 10.09 -17.88 -0.69
C PHE A 70 8.92 -17.75 -1.69
N VAL A 71 8.56 -18.83 -2.38
CA VAL A 71 7.41 -18.83 -3.30
C VAL A 71 6.13 -18.54 -2.54
N ASN A 72 5.90 -19.17 -1.37
CA ASN A 72 4.71 -18.95 -0.57
C ASN A 72 4.58 -17.48 -0.13
N MET A 73 5.64 -16.87 0.41
CA MET A 73 5.57 -15.45 0.84
C MET A 73 5.45 -14.49 -0.35
N THR A 74 6.04 -14.82 -1.51
CA THR A 74 5.88 -14.00 -2.72
C THR A 74 4.44 -14.09 -3.24
N VAL A 75 3.89 -15.28 -3.32
CA VAL A 75 2.49 -15.50 -3.72
C VAL A 75 1.54 -14.79 -2.76
N ASN A 76 1.73 -14.94 -1.45
CA ASN A 76 0.95 -14.22 -0.45
C ASN A 76 1.03 -12.71 -0.66
N THR A 77 2.24 -12.15 -0.85
CA THR A 77 2.43 -10.71 -1.07
C THR A 77 1.62 -10.21 -2.28
N VAL A 78 1.72 -10.91 -3.41
CA VAL A 78 0.99 -10.55 -4.64
C VAL A 78 -0.52 -10.72 -4.49
N LEU A 79 -0.97 -11.83 -3.88
CA LEU A 79 -2.40 -12.07 -3.68
C LEU A 79 -3.02 -11.03 -2.74
N TYR A 80 -2.36 -10.66 -1.64
CA TYR A 80 -2.85 -9.60 -0.76
C TYR A 80 -2.83 -8.24 -1.44
N TYR A 81 -1.79 -7.94 -2.24
CA TYR A 81 -1.77 -6.71 -3.02
C TYR A 81 -3.00 -6.63 -3.95
N LEU A 82 -3.27 -7.69 -4.72
CA LEU A 82 -4.44 -7.74 -5.61
C LEU A 82 -5.75 -7.63 -4.84
N LEU A 83 -5.89 -8.40 -3.76
CA LEU A 83 -7.09 -8.39 -2.93
C LEU A 83 -7.37 -7.01 -2.33
N PHE A 84 -6.36 -6.39 -1.73
CA PHE A 84 -6.50 -5.08 -1.09
C PHE A 84 -6.69 -3.96 -2.12
N THR A 85 -6.03 -4.04 -3.28
CA THR A 85 -6.18 -3.04 -4.34
C THR A 85 -7.57 -3.12 -4.96
N ILE A 86 -8.04 -4.30 -5.34
CA ILE A 86 -9.36 -4.47 -5.99
C ILE A 86 -10.49 -4.09 -5.02
N VAL A 87 -10.50 -4.71 -3.83
CA VAL A 87 -11.57 -4.48 -2.85
C VAL A 87 -11.48 -3.07 -2.27
N GLY A 88 -10.28 -2.58 -1.98
CA GLY A 88 -10.06 -1.23 -1.44
C GLY A 88 -10.49 -0.15 -2.43
N THR A 89 -10.07 -0.23 -3.70
CA THR A 89 -10.49 0.74 -4.74
C THR A 89 -12.00 0.73 -4.92
N PHE A 90 -12.60 -0.46 -5.03
CA PHE A 90 -14.06 -0.59 -5.15
C PHE A 90 -14.79 0.07 -3.97
N LEU A 91 -14.39 -0.24 -2.74
CA LEU A 91 -15.02 0.32 -1.54
C LEU A 91 -14.75 1.83 -1.38
N ASN A 92 -13.56 2.31 -1.74
CA ASN A 92 -13.26 3.74 -1.74
C ASN A 92 -14.20 4.52 -2.67
N ILE A 93 -14.45 3.99 -3.88
CA ILE A 93 -15.37 4.60 -4.84
C ILE A 93 -16.81 4.54 -4.32
N VAL A 94 -17.25 3.39 -3.84
CA VAL A 94 -18.61 3.22 -3.30
C VAL A 94 -18.86 4.19 -2.13
N VAL A 95 -17.92 4.29 -1.22
CA VAL A 95 -18.03 5.23 -0.07
C VAL A 95 -18.00 6.68 -0.53
N ALA A 96 -17.12 7.04 -1.48
CA ALA A 96 -17.07 8.38 -2.02
C ALA A 96 -18.41 8.80 -2.64
N ILE A 97 -18.98 7.95 -3.49
CA ILE A 97 -20.30 8.19 -4.12
C ILE A 97 -21.41 8.23 -3.05
N ALA A 98 -21.40 7.30 -2.09
CA ALA A 98 -22.42 7.28 -1.04
C ALA A 98 -22.42 8.55 -0.18
N ILE A 99 -21.24 9.09 0.15
CA ILE A 99 -21.11 10.34 0.90
C ILE A 99 -21.53 11.54 0.04
N ASP A 100 -21.14 11.57 -1.24
CA ASP A 100 -21.47 12.64 -2.19
C ASP A 100 -22.99 12.78 -2.39
N GLN A 101 -23.70 11.65 -2.46
CA GLN A 101 -25.16 11.61 -2.65
C GLN A 101 -25.96 11.97 -1.39
N LEU A 102 -25.31 12.24 -0.24
CA LEU A 102 -26.03 12.65 0.97
C LEU A 102 -26.61 14.06 0.83
N ALA A 103 -27.91 14.16 1.01
CA ALA A 103 -28.65 15.45 0.92
C ALA A 103 -28.16 16.50 1.93
N PHE A 104 -27.73 16.07 3.11
CA PHE A 104 -27.29 16.96 4.18
C PHE A 104 -25.76 17.08 4.21
N LYS A 105 -25.21 18.19 3.69
CA LYS A 105 -23.76 18.47 3.67
C LYS A 105 -23.07 18.33 5.03
N LYS A 106 -23.76 18.69 6.12
CA LYS A 106 -23.24 18.54 7.49
C LYS A 106 -23.05 17.06 7.86
N MET A 107 -24.03 16.22 7.49
CA MET A 107 -23.95 14.77 7.70
C MET A 107 -22.85 14.16 6.86
N ALA A 108 -22.73 14.51 5.59
CA ALA A 108 -21.64 14.06 4.71
C ALA A 108 -20.26 14.35 5.31
N LYS A 109 -20.02 15.60 5.77
CA LYS A 109 -18.78 16.00 6.43
C LYS A 109 -18.51 15.22 7.72
N THR A 110 -19.53 14.99 8.54
CA THR A 110 -19.39 14.21 9.78
C THR A 110 -19.05 12.76 9.47
N MET A 111 -19.73 12.10 8.53
CA MET A 111 -19.45 10.73 8.10
C MET A 111 -18.03 10.61 7.54
N GLN A 112 -17.61 11.51 6.65
CA GLN A 112 -16.25 11.57 6.14
C GLN A 112 -15.22 11.66 7.27
N THR A 113 -15.41 12.56 8.23
CA THR A 113 -14.50 12.73 9.36
C THR A 113 -14.40 11.45 10.20
N LEU A 114 -15.55 10.82 10.53
CA LEU A 114 -15.57 9.58 11.31
C LEU A 114 -14.88 8.43 10.59
N MET A 115 -15.03 8.31 9.27
CA MET A 115 -14.43 7.25 8.47
C MET A 115 -12.91 7.42 8.28
N ILE A 116 -12.38 8.63 8.43
CA ILE A 116 -10.92 8.88 8.36
C ILE A 116 -10.24 8.51 9.69
N ILE A 117 -10.90 8.57 10.83
CA ILE A 117 -10.29 8.33 12.15
C ILE A 117 -9.48 7.04 12.23
N PRO A 118 -9.95 5.88 11.71
CA PRO A 118 -9.21 4.62 11.83
C PRO A 118 -7.79 4.65 11.24
N VAL A 119 -7.52 5.47 10.21
CA VAL A 119 -6.18 5.53 9.60
C VAL A 119 -5.12 6.05 10.58
N PHE A 120 -5.48 6.88 11.56
CA PHE A 120 -4.56 7.42 12.55
C PHE A 120 -4.25 6.44 13.70
N ILE A 121 -5.02 5.36 13.83
CA ILE A 121 -4.76 4.34 14.86
C ILE A 121 -3.56 3.49 14.43
N SER A 122 -2.54 3.41 15.26
CA SER A 122 -1.36 2.58 14.97
C SER A 122 -1.73 1.08 14.91
N TYR A 123 -1.04 0.30 14.07
CA TYR A 123 -1.26 -1.15 14.06
C TYR A 123 -0.92 -1.83 15.40
N ALA A 124 -0.04 -1.22 16.21
CA ALA A 124 0.21 -1.65 17.57
C ALA A 124 -1.05 -1.58 18.47
N ALA A 125 -1.91 -0.58 18.26
CA ALA A 125 -3.21 -0.50 18.95
C ALA A 125 -4.25 -1.41 18.28
N VAL A 126 -4.27 -1.46 16.95
CA VAL A 126 -5.20 -2.31 16.17
C VAL A 126 -5.07 -3.78 16.54
N GLN A 127 -3.86 -4.29 16.80
CA GLN A 127 -3.67 -5.68 17.24
C GLN A 127 -4.45 -6.03 18.52
N PHE A 128 -4.53 -5.08 19.47
CA PHE A 128 -5.30 -5.31 20.71
C PHE A 128 -6.80 -5.27 20.45
N ILE A 129 -7.26 -4.40 19.54
CA ILE A 129 -8.67 -4.36 19.13
C ILE A 129 -9.03 -5.70 18.50
N VAL A 130 -8.25 -6.15 17.50
CA VAL A 130 -8.48 -7.45 16.84
C VAL A 130 -8.44 -8.58 17.85
N PHE A 131 -7.46 -8.59 18.76
CA PHE A 131 -7.37 -9.60 19.81
C PHE A 131 -8.61 -9.63 20.71
N ALA A 132 -9.13 -8.48 21.14
CA ALA A 132 -10.34 -8.40 21.94
C ALA A 132 -11.58 -8.99 21.22
N PHE A 133 -11.60 -8.96 19.87
CA PHE A 133 -12.69 -9.56 19.10
C PHE A 133 -12.53 -11.06 18.91
N ILE A 134 -11.31 -11.57 18.63
CA ILE A 134 -11.09 -12.94 18.13
C ILE A 134 -10.32 -13.85 19.09
N ASP A 135 -10.00 -13.40 20.32
CA ASP A 135 -9.34 -14.28 21.30
C ASP A 135 -10.17 -15.53 21.58
N SER A 136 -9.48 -16.66 21.78
CA SER A 136 -10.13 -17.95 21.95
C SER A 136 -10.88 -18.10 23.27
N ARG A 137 -10.48 -17.37 24.31
CA ARG A 137 -11.04 -17.48 25.66
C ARG A 137 -11.99 -16.33 26.00
N SER A 138 -11.59 -15.11 25.69
CA SER A 138 -12.28 -13.87 26.09
C SER A 138 -12.78 -13.04 24.92
N GLY A 139 -12.58 -13.51 23.67
CA GLY A 139 -12.93 -12.76 22.47
C GLY A 139 -14.44 -12.55 22.33
N PHE A 140 -14.80 -11.33 21.93
CA PHE A 140 -16.20 -10.93 21.76
C PHE A 140 -16.97 -11.88 20.83
N ILE A 141 -16.38 -12.30 19.70
CA ILE A 141 -17.05 -13.18 18.73
C ILE A 141 -17.38 -14.53 19.36
N ASN A 142 -16.41 -15.17 20.04
CA ASN A 142 -16.62 -16.46 20.68
C ASN A 142 -17.66 -16.39 21.81
N ASN A 143 -17.61 -15.35 22.62
CA ASN A 143 -18.56 -15.16 23.72
C ASN A 143 -19.99 -14.89 23.22
N THR A 144 -20.13 -14.09 22.15
CA THR A 144 -21.47 -13.73 21.61
C THR A 144 -22.10 -14.90 20.84
N LEU A 145 -21.29 -15.67 20.09
CA LEU A 145 -21.78 -16.79 19.29
C LEU A 145 -21.79 -18.13 20.04
N GLY A 146 -21.30 -18.17 21.28
CA GLY A 146 -21.16 -19.41 22.06
C GLY A 146 -20.20 -20.42 21.43
N THR A 147 -19.18 -19.93 20.68
CA THR A 147 -18.20 -20.77 19.98
C THR A 147 -16.85 -20.75 20.68
N SER A 148 -15.97 -21.70 20.32
CA SER A 148 -14.60 -21.77 20.83
C SER A 148 -13.57 -21.79 19.69
N ILE A 149 -13.75 -20.93 18.69
CA ILE A 149 -12.88 -20.87 17.52
C ILE A 149 -11.51 -20.32 17.92
N ARG A 150 -10.45 -21.07 17.61
CA ARG A 150 -9.06 -20.65 17.85
C ARG A 150 -8.50 -19.97 16.61
N PHE A 151 -8.88 -18.71 16.38
CA PHE A 151 -8.47 -17.95 15.18
C PHE A 151 -6.95 -17.88 15.03
N TYR A 152 -6.19 -17.69 16.10
CA TYR A 152 -4.71 -17.65 16.06
C TYR A 152 -4.03 -19.02 15.86
N SER A 153 -4.80 -20.10 15.71
CA SER A 153 -4.29 -21.44 15.38
C SER A 153 -4.77 -21.94 14.02
N LYS A 154 -5.61 -21.15 13.31
CA LYS A 154 -6.19 -21.51 12.01
C LYS A 154 -5.88 -20.43 10.98
N ALA A 155 -4.93 -20.70 10.10
CA ALA A 155 -4.45 -19.76 9.10
C ALA A 155 -5.52 -19.36 8.08
N ASP A 156 -6.50 -20.21 7.78
CA ASP A 156 -7.49 -20.01 6.71
C ASP A 156 -8.44 -18.82 6.94
N TYR A 157 -8.64 -18.41 8.19
CA TYR A 157 -9.47 -17.25 8.52
C TYR A 157 -8.72 -15.91 8.28
N TRP A 158 -7.41 -15.93 8.27
CA TRP A 158 -6.60 -14.72 8.32
C TRP A 158 -6.65 -13.83 7.07
N PRO A 159 -6.77 -14.38 5.85
CA PRO A 159 -6.96 -13.52 4.69
C PRO A 159 -8.18 -12.59 4.82
N TRP A 160 -9.28 -13.09 5.35
CA TRP A 160 -10.50 -12.30 5.56
C TRP A 160 -10.38 -11.33 6.74
N ILE A 161 -9.76 -11.76 7.84
CA ILE A 161 -9.51 -10.89 9.01
C ILE A 161 -8.63 -9.70 8.60
N LEU A 162 -7.54 -9.96 7.88
CA LEU A 162 -6.64 -8.91 7.39
C LEU A 162 -7.33 -7.98 6.38
N LEU A 163 -8.17 -8.53 5.51
CA LEU A 163 -8.97 -7.74 4.58
C LEU A 163 -9.93 -6.79 5.33
N ILE A 164 -10.67 -7.30 6.31
CA ILE A 164 -11.60 -6.49 7.11
C ILE A 164 -10.84 -5.38 7.85
N VAL A 165 -9.72 -5.69 8.47
CA VAL A 165 -8.90 -4.70 9.18
C VAL A 165 -8.37 -3.64 8.22
N LYS A 166 -7.85 -4.06 7.06
CA LYS A 166 -7.32 -3.16 6.03
C LYS A 166 -8.39 -2.22 5.50
N VAL A 167 -9.53 -2.77 5.12
CA VAL A 167 -10.69 -2.00 4.62
C VAL A 167 -11.18 -1.01 5.68
N TRP A 168 -11.42 -1.48 6.91
CA TRP A 168 -11.86 -0.60 8.00
C TRP A 168 -10.89 0.56 8.23
N LYS A 169 -9.60 0.28 8.17
CA LYS A 169 -8.57 1.28 8.45
C LYS A 169 -8.41 2.30 7.32
N ASP A 170 -8.45 1.88 6.07
CA ASP A 170 -7.96 2.70 4.95
C ASP A 170 -9.07 3.28 4.06
N THR A 171 -10.27 2.70 4.05
CA THR A 171 -11.33 3.11 3.10
C THR A 171 -11.76 4.56 3.29
N GLY A 172 -11.87 5.03 4.54
CA GLY A 172 -12.25 6.43 4.79
C GLY A 172 -11.26 7.43 4.21
N TYR A 173 -9.97 7.18 4.37
CA TYR A 173 -8.91 8.03 3.81
C TYR A 173 -8.83 7.89 2.28
N GLY A 174 -8.90 6.67 1.76
CA GLY A 174 -8.85 6.40 0.33
C GLY A 174 -10.02 7.02 -0.43
N SER A 175 -11.21 7.10 0.17
CA SER A 175 -12.39 7.71 -0.46
C SER A 175 -12.26 9.23 -0.69
N VAL A 176 -11.43 9.94 0.09
CA VAL A 176 -11.26 11.40 -0.02
C VAL A 176 -10.75 11.82 -1.40
N LEU A 177 -9.82 11.04 -1.97
CA LEU A 177 -9.29 11.31 -3.31
C LEU A 177 -10.38 11.28 -4.37
N TYR A 178 -11.25 10.29 -4.31
CA TYR A 178 -12.39 10.17 -5.24
C TYR A 178 -13.44 11.25 -4.99
N MET A 179 -13.69 11.61 -3.74
CA MET A 179 -14.60 12.72 -3.41
C MET A 179 -14.12 14.06 -3.99
N SER A 180 -12.80 14.30 -4.05
CA SER A 180 -12.27 15.52 -4.66
C SER A 180 -12.56 15.58 -6.16
N VAL A 181 -12.51 14.45 -6.86
CA VAL A 181 -12.92 14.37 -8.27
C VAL A 181 -14.41 14.61 -8.44
N LEU A 182 -15.24 13.98 -7.59
CA LEU A 182 -16.69 14.16 -7.63
C LEU A 182 -17.10 15.63 -7.44
N SER A 183 -16.42 16.33 -6.54
CA SER A 183 -16.66 17.76 -6.30
C SER A 183 -16.31 18.65 -7.49
N GLY A 184 -15.54 18.16 -8.44
CA GLY A 184 -15.14 18.89 -9.66
C GLY A 184 -16.04 18.61 -10.87
N ILE A 185 -17.00 17.70 -10.78
CA ILE A 185 -17.94 17.41 -11.87
C ILE A 185 -18.91 18.57 -12.04
N ASP A 186 -19.10 19.01 -13.30
CA ASP A 186 -20.06 20.08 -13.61
C ASP A 186 -21.50 19.64 -13.26
N THR A 187 -22.15 20.39 -12.40
CA THR A 187 -23.54 20.14 -11.98
C THR A 187 -24.52 20.20 -13.16
N SER A 188 -24.22 20.96 -14.20
CA SER A 188 -25.05 21.04 -15.41
C SER A 188 -25.26 19.68 -16.10
N LEU A 189 -24.32 18.75 -15.97
CA LEU A 189 -24.45 17.39 -16.49
C LEU A 189 -25.57 16.61 -15.76
N TYR A 190 -25.69 16.81 -14.46
CA TYR A 190 -26.73 16.18 -13.64
C TYR A 190 -28.09 16.82 -13.88
N GLU A 191 -28.13 18.16 -14.04
CA GLU A 191 -29.34 18.89 -14.36
C GLU A 191 -29.91 18.49 -15.74
N ALA A 192 -29.05 18.36 -16.76
CA ALA A 192 -29.44 17.86 -18.08
C ALA A 192 -29.99 16.43 -18.00
N ALA A 193 -29.31 15.54 -17.24
CA ALA A 193 -29.75 14.18 -17.04
C ALA A 193 -31.12 14.09 -16.29
N ASP A 194 -31.36 15.00 -15.34
CA ASP A 194 -32.67 15.08 -14.65
C ASP A 194 -33.78 15.53 -15.63
N ILE A 195 -33.51 16.47 -16.55
CA ILE A 195 -34.45 16.87 -17.59
C ILE A 195 -34.76 15.72 -18.56
N ASP A 196 -33.74 14.91 -18.90
CA ASP A 196 -33.88 13.70 -19.74
C ASP A 196 -34.56 12.54 -19.00
N GLY A 197 -34.93 12.70 -17.73
CA GLY A 197 -35.62 11.68 -16.91
C GLY A 197 -34.73 10.56 -16.40
N ALA A 198 -33.41 10.77 -16.36
CA ALA A 198 -32.47 9.79 -15.82
C ALA A 198 -32.60 9.67 -14.28
N ASN A 199 -32.73 8.44 -13.80
CA ASN A 199 -32.71 8.18 -12.37
C ASN A 199 -31.28 8.25 -11.79
N LYS A 200 -31.16 8.30 -10.45
CA LYS A 200 -29.85 8.42 -9.76
C LYS A 200 -28.86 7.32 -10.13
N TRP A 201 -29.31 6.09 -10.32
CA TRP A 201 -28.44 5.00 -10.74
C TRP A 201 -27.88 5.21 -12.15
N GLN A 202 -28.69 5.73 -13.08
CA GLN A 202 -28.26 6.07 -14.43
C GLN A 202 -27.24 7.22 -14.41
N GLN A 203 -27.47 8.25 -13.59
CA GLN A 203 -26.52 9.34 -13.38
C GLN A 203 -25.16 8.82 -12.82
N ILE A 204 -25.21 7.96 -11.80
CA ILE A 204 -23.99 7.37 -11.25
C ILE A 204 -23.25 6.58 -12.32
N ARG A 205 -23.93 5.74 -13.08
CA ARG A 205 -23.30 4.86 -14.06
C ARG A 205 -22.73 5.60 -15.27
N HIS A 206 -23.40 6.65 -15.76
CA HIS A 206 -23.05 7.31 -17.01
C HIS A 206 -22.34 8.66 -16.86
N ILE A 207 -22.41 9.28 -15.67
CA ILE A 207 -21.72 10.56 -15.38
C ILE A 207 -20.66 10.34 -14.31
N THR A 208 -21.06 9.89 -13.11
CA THR A 208 -20.19 9.84 -11.94
C THR A 208 -19.04 8.83 -12.10
N VAL A 209 -19.36 7.58 -12.45
CA VAL A 209 -18.34 6.50 -12.58
C VAL A 209 -17.36 6.79 -13.72
N PRO A 210 -17.78 7.18 -14.93
CA PRO A 210 -16.85 7.55 -15.99
C PRO A 210 -15.91 8.70 -15.62
N ALA A 211 -16.39 9.72 -14.90
CA ALA A 211 -15.56 10.82 -14.43
C ALA A 211 -14.46 10.38 -13.44
N LEU A 212 -14.64 9.26 -12.75
CA LEU A 212 -13.64 8.71 -11.83
C LEU A 212 -12.57 7.86 -12.51
N ILE A 213 -12.80 7.36 -13.74
CA ILE A 213 -11.89 6.43 -14.42
C ILE A 213 -10.45 6.97 -14.54
N PRO A 214 -10.20 8.22 -14.94
CA PRO A 214 -8.84 8.74 -15.02
C PRO A 214 -8.10 8.68 -13.68
N MET A 215 -8.78 9.05 -12.59
CA MET A 215 -8.20 8.99 -11.24
C MET A 215 -7.92 7.55 -10.81
N VAL A 216 -8.84 6.63 -11.08
CA VAL A 216 -8.65 5.19 -10.81
C VAL A 216 -7.43 4.67 -11.55
N THR A 217 -7.28 5.00 -12.84
CA THR A 217 -6.16 4.57 -13.67
C THR A 217 -4.83 5.07 -13.09
N VAL A 218 -4.73 6.35 -12.75
CA VAL A 218 -3.52 6.92 -12.13
C VAL A 218 -3.21 6.24 -10.79
N MET A 219 -4.21 6.06 -9.93
CA MET A 219 -4.01 5.42 -8.62
C MET A 219 -3.58 3.95 -8.75
N LEU A 220 -4.16 3.20 -9.69
CA LEU A 220 -3.75 1.83 -9.97
C LEU A 220 -2.32 1.78 -10.51
N LEU A 221 -1.94 2.67 -11.44
CA LEU A 221 -0.57 2.75 -11.93
C LEU A 221 0.44 3.00 -10.81
N LEU A 222 0.17 3.99 -9.95
CA LEU A 222 1.03 4.29 -8.80
C LEU A 222 1.12 3.11 -7.83
N SER A 223 0.05 2.33 -7.69
CA SER A 223 0.03 1.16 -6.80
C SER A 223 0.85 -0.01 -7.35
N VAL A 224 0.94 -0.20 -8.67
CA VAL A 224 1.67 -1.34 -9.29
C VAL A 224 3.14 -1.37 -8.88
N GLY A 225 3.80 -0.22 -8.71
CA GLY A 225 5.16 -0.14 -8.19
C GLY A 225 5.34 -0.77 -6.80
N ASN A 226 4.25 -0.90 -6.04
CA ASN A 226 4.23 -1.47 -4.69
C ASN A 226 3.70 -2.91 -4.64
N VAL A 227 3.52 -3.59 -5.76
CA VAL A 227 2.97 -4.95 -5.82
C VAL A 227 3.73 -5.98 -4.97
N MET A 228 5.06 -5.81 -4.84
CA MET A 228 5.91 -6.66 -4.02
C MET A 228 6.06 -6.16 -2.58
N ARG A 229 5.41 -5.05 -2.22
CA ARG A 229 5.44 -4.49 -0.87
C ARG A 229 4.15 -4.75 -0.13
N SER A 230 4.25 -4.89 1.16
CA SER A 230 3.11 -5.13 2.05
C SER A 230 3.23 -4.26 3.30
N ASP A 231 2.10 -4.02 3.95
CA ASP A 231 2.05 -3.26 5.20
C ASP A 231 2.58 -4.11 6.35
N THR A 232 3.84 -3.90 6.71
CA THR A 232 4.50 -4.63 7.79
C THR A 232 3.72 -4.54 9.11
N GLY A 233 3.10 -3.40 9.41
CA GLY A 233 2.29 -3.22 10.60
C GLY A 233 1.09 -4.17 10.63
N LEU A 234 0.40 -4.31 9.51
CA LEU A 234 -0.74 -5.23 9.39
C LEU A 234 -0.30 -6.69 9.56
N PHE A 235 0.70 -7.12 8.78
CA PHE A 235 1.10 -8.53 8.73
C PHE A 235 1.94 -8.99 9.93
N TYR A 236 2.68 -8.09 10.58
CA TYR A 236 3.52 -8.43 11.72
C TYR A 236 2.79 -8.24 13.05
N GLN A 237 2.17 -7.07 13.25
CA GLN A 237 1.57 -6.72 14.53
C GLN A 237 0.20 -7.36 14.70
N VAL A 238 -0.72 -7.22 13.73
CA VAL A 238 -2.09 -7.72 13.87
C VAL A 238 -2.12 -9.25 13.99
N THR A 239 -1.26 -9.96 13.25
CA THR A 239 -1.09 -11.41 13.37
C THR A 239 -0.32 -11.83 14.63
N ARG A 240 0.25 -10.86 15.38
CA ARG A 240 1.15 -11.05 16.51
C ARG A 240 2.37 -11.90 16.14
N ASN A 241 2.78 -11.82 14.89
CA ASN A 241 3.90 -12.59 14.31
C ASN A 241 3.83 -14.09 14.65
N ASN A 242 2.65 -14.67 14.65
CA ASN A 242 2.41 -16.04 15.05
C ASN A 242 2.79 -17.01 13.92
N GLY A 243 3.77 -17.87 14.17
CA GLY A 243 4.27 -18.86 13.19
C GLY A 243 3.19 -19.85 12.69
N ALA A 244 2.16 -20.16 13.49
CA ALA A 244 1.06 -21.03 13.05
C ALA A 244 0.24 -20.45 11.88
N LEU A 245 0.38 -19.16 11.62
CA LEU A 245 -0.36 -18.44 10.57
C LEU A 245 0.47 -18.21 9.30
N TYR A 246 1.76 -18.52 9.31
CA TYR A 246 2.69 -18.16 8.23
C TYR A 246 2.30 -18.72 6.86
N SER A 247 1.59 -19.83 6.80
CA SER A 247 1.11 -20.38 5.52
C SER A 247 0.29 -19.37 4.70
N THR A 248 -0.51 -18.53 5.35
CA THR A 248 -1.36 -17.53 4.70
C THR A 248 -0.96 -16.08 4.98
N THR A 249 -0.19 -15.80 6.04
CA THR A 249 0.09 -14.42 6.47
C THR A 249 1.53 -13.99 6.31
N GLN A 250 2.47 -14.92 6.01
CA GLN A 250 3.85 -14.55 5.78
C GLN A 250 4.00 -13.89 4.41
N VAL A 251 4.36 -12.62 4.42
CA VAL A 251 4.69 -11.80 3.25
C VAL A 251 6.16 -11.41 3.29
N ILE A 252 6.71 -10.94 2.17
CA ILE A 252 8.16 -10.65 2.08
C ILE A 252 8.58 -9.63 3.14
N ASP A 253 7.83 -8.54 3.34
CA ASP A 253 8.20 -7.50 4.31
C ASP A 253 8.18 -7.98 5.77
N SER A 254 7.20 -8.85 6.14
CA SER A 254 7.17 -9.44 7.48
C SER A 254 8.32 -10.42 7.68
N TYR A 255 8.74 -11.14 6.64
CA TYR A 255 9.93 -11.99 6.66
C TYR A 255 11.21 -11.16 6.84
N ILE A 256 11.37 -10.08 6.07
CA ILE A 256 12.49 -9.13 6.18
C ILE A 256 12.61 -8.61 7.61
N LEU A 257 11.51 -8.12 8.19
CA LEU A 257 11.51 -7.63 9.57
C LEU A 257 11.91 -8.72 10.58
N ASN A 258 11.40 -9.94 10.41
CA ASN A 258 11.77 -11.09 11.26
C ASN A 258 13.26 -11.41 11.17
N GLN A 259 13.86 -11.34 9.97
CA GLN A 259 15.29 -11.59 9.78
C GLN A 259 16.14 -10.50 10.46
N ILE A 260 15.75 -9.24 10.37
CA ILE A 260 16.44 -8.14 11.07
C ILE A 260 16.41 -8.35 12.58
N LEU A 261 15.23 -8.67 13.13
CA LEU A 261 15.02 -8.74 14.57
C LEU A 261 15.60 -10.01 15.21
N LYS A 262 15.61 -11.14 14.48
CA LYS A 262 15.98 -12.45 15.05
C LYS A 262 17.35 -12.96 14.65
N SER A 263 17.77 -12.75 13.40
CA SER A 263 19.00 -13.34 12.86
C SER A 263 20.10 -12.31 12.58
N SER A 264 19.76 -11.01 12.57
CA SER A 264 20.68 -9.93 12.18
C SER A 264 21.39 -10.17 10.83
N ASN A 265 20.74 -10.95 9.93
CA ASN A 265 21.31 -11.26 8.62
C ASN A 265 20.96 -10.14 7.62
N PHE A 266 21.76 -9.10 7.62
CA PHE A 266 21.55 -7.93 6.76
C PHE A 266 21.71 -8.23 5.27
N GLY A 267 22.56 -9.17 4.90
CA GLY A 267 22.76 -9.57 3.51
C GLY A 267 21.48 -10.16 2.90
N TYR A 268 20.84 -11.11 3.58
CA TYR A 268 19.59 -11.72 3.11
C TYR A 268 18.42 -10.72 3.07
N THR A 269 18.34 -9.83 4.06
CA THR A 269 17.33 -8.77 4.10
C THR A 269 17.52 -7.77 2.95
N ALA A 270 18.76 -7.36 2.70
CA ALA A 270 19.07 -6.45 1.60
C ALA A 270 18.79 -7.12 0.24
N ALA A 271 19.13 -8.41 0.08
CA ALA A 271 18.84 -9.18 -1.14
C ALA A 271 17.32 -9.31 -1.40
N ALA A 272 16.52 -9.58 -0.35
CA ALA A 272 15.07 -9.62 -0.48
C ALA A 272 14.49 -8.24 -0.85
N SER A 273 14.95 -7.17 -0.21
CA SER A 273 14.52 -5.79 -0.51
C SER A 273 14.94 -5.35 -1.92
N PHE A 274 16.14 -5.75 -2.36
CA PHE A 274 16.61 -5.52 -3.73
C PHE A 274 15.71 -6.23 -4.74
N PHE A 275 15.40 -7.51 -4.52
CA PHE A 275 14.48 -8.28 -5.35
C PHE A 275 13.12 -7.59 -5.47
N GLN A 276 12.51 -7.20 -4.34
CA GLN A 276 11.23 -6.47 -4.34
C GLN A 276 11.30 -5.18 -5.19
N SER A 277 12.38 -4.41 -5.02
CA SER A 277 12.54 -3.13 -5.72
C SER A 277 12.72 -3.30 -7.23
N VAL A 278 13.50 -4.30 -7.66
CA VAL A 278 13.71 -4.60 -9.08
C VAL A 278 12.41 -5.07 -9.73
N ILE A 279 11.70 -6.03 -9.11
CA ILE A 279 10.43 -6.51 -9.66
C ILE A 279 9.38 -5.40 -9.68
N GLY A 280 9.26 -4.62 -8.60
CA GLY A 280 8.34 -3.49 -8.53
C GLY A 280 8.60 -2.45 -9.64
N LEU A 281 9.87 -2.12 -9.88
CA LEU A 281 10.28 -1.21 -10.97
C LEU A 281 9.90 -1.78 -12.35
N LEU A 282 10.23 -3.04 -12.61
CA LEU A 282 9.92 -3.69 -13.88
C LEU A 282 8.41 -3.71 -14.15
N LEU A 283 7.62 -4.07 -13.15
CA LEU A 283 6.16 -4.10 -13.26
C LEU A 283 5.58 -2.69 -13.45
N MET A 284 6.10 -1.68 -12.77
CA MET A 284 5.69 -0.29 -12.95
C MET A 284 5.99 0.21 -14.38
N LEU A 285 7.19 -0.09 -14.92
CA LEU A 285 7.55 0.27 -16.28
C LEU A 285 6.64 -0.41 -17.31
N LEU A 286 6.35 -1.70 -17.13
CA LEU A 286 5.44 -2.46 -18.00
C LEU A 286 4.01 -1.91 -17.94
N ALA A 287 3.51 -1.62 -16.73
CA ALA A 287 2.18 -1.05 -16.56
C ALA A 287 2.07 0.34 -17.22
N ASN A 288 3.04 1.22 -16.97
CA ASN A 288 3.06 2.56 -17.58
C ASN A 288 3.14 2.49 -19.11
N PHE A 289 3.97 1.58 -19.65
CA PHE A 289 4.05 1.37 -21.10
C PHE A 289 2.71 0.88 -21.69
N SER A 290 1.99 0.01 -20.97
CA SER A 290 0.67 -0.49 -21.39
C SER A 290 -0.37 0.63 -21.39
N VAL A 291 -0.41 1.45 -20.33
CA VAL A 291 -1.33 2.60 -20.26
C VAL A 291 -1.01 3.63 -21.32
N ARG A 292 0.28 3.94 -21.55
CA ARG A 292 0.70 4.88 -22.59
C ARG A 292 0.23 4.47 -24.00
N LYS A 293 0.08 3.18 -24.26
CA LYS A 293 -0.45 2.69 -25.56
C LYS A 293 -1.96 2.84 -25.68
N ILE A 294 -2.70 2.76 -24.56
CA ILE A 294 -4.17 2.76 -24.56
C ILE A 294 -4.70 4.17 -24.34
N GLU A 295 -4.19 4.85 -23.32
CA GLU A 295 -4.59 6.20 -22.91
C GLU A 295 -3.35 7.03 -22.55
N PRO A 296 -2.69 7.65 -23.55
CA PRO A 296 -1.43 8.39 -23.33
C PRO A 296 -1.52 9.51 -22.29
N GLU A 297 -2.70 10.12 -22.13
CA GLU A 297 -2.95 11.20 -21.18
C GLU A 297 -2.90 10.75 -19.70
N ASN A 298 -3.12 9.48 -19.45
CA ASN A 298 -3.11 8.89 -18.11
C ASN A 298 -1.76 8.22 -17.77
N ALA A 299 -0.77 8.24 -18.67
CA ALA A 299 0.57 7.71 -18.40
C ALA A 299 1.34 8.65 -17.45
N LEU A 300 2.21 8.06 -16.61
CA LEU A 300 3.01 8.83 -15.64
C LEU A 300 4.21 9.52 -16.30
N PHE A 301 4.77 8.90 -17.34
CA PHE A 301 5.96 9.39 -18.08
C PHE A 301 6.05 8.78 -19.48
#